data_1c3138039942ca259a63f1d2cf5fe03e
#
_entry.id   1c3138039942ca259a63f1d2cf5fe03e
#
_cell.length_a   1.000
_cell.length_b   1.000
_cell.length_c   1.000
_cell.angle_alpha   90.00
_cell.angle_beta   90.00
_cell.angle_gamma   90.00
#
_symmetry.space_group_name_H-M   'P 1'
#
loop_
_entity.id
_entity.type
_entity.pdbx_description
1 polymer ?
#
loop_
_entity_poly.entity_id
_entity_poly.type
_entity_poly.pdbx_seq_one_letter_code
_entity_poly.pdbx_strand_id
1 'polypeptide(L)'
;MRKTVAVILLLLSATASAHSGHADGGLWHGLSHPFVGLDHILAMLAVGLWSAQHQGPLRWQAPVLFLVMLTAGAVMGFQGSSLPWLEQGIASSVLLMGLLLMVCRRVAPSVALMLFALSALWHGAAHGVEMPTAVSGLHYGIGFVLASAVLHGLGFVLMRSLAGRSPAVLIGRVLGGGLTVCGGTLLALTV
;
A
#
# COMPACT_ATOMS: atom_id res chain seq x y z
N MET A 1 -8.22 -19.28 13.66
CA MET A 1 -6.77 -19.16 13.44
C MET A 1 -6.22 -20.08 12.34
N ARG A 2 -6.41 -21.40 12.38
CA ARG A 2 -5.90 -22.31 11.33
C ARG A 2 -6.40 -21.98 9.91
N LYS A 3 -7.66 -21.60 9.74
CA LYS A 3 -8.23 -21.28 8.41
C LYS A 3 -7.71 -19.94 7.82
N THR A 4 -7.39 -18.98 8.68
CA THR A 4 -6.87 -17.66 8.24
C THR A 4 -5.41 -17.76 7.80
N VAL A 5 -4.60 -18.57 8.49
CA VAL A 5 -3.19 -18.83 8.10
C VAL A 5 -3.12 -19.61 6.78
N ALA A 6 -4.03 -20.56 6.56
CA ALA A 6 -4.09 -21.32 5.30
C ALA A 6 -4.42 -20.44 4.09
N VAL A 7 -5.29 -19.44 4.24
CA VAL A 7 -5.62 -18.47 3.17
C VAL A 7 -4.42 -17.58 2.84
N ILE A 8 -3.67 -17.13 3.85
CA ILE A 8 -2.46 -16.33 3.64
C ILE A 8 -1.36 -17.14 2.93
N LEU A 9 -1.19 -18.42 3.30
CA LEU A 9 -0.21 -19.30 2.66
C LEU A 9 -0.60 -19.69 1.22
N LEU A 10 -1.90 -19.81 0.93
CA LEU A 10 -2.40 -20.06 -0.42
C LEU A 10 -2.20 -18.85 -1.36
N LEU A 11 -2.25 -17.63 -0.85
CA LEU A 11 -1.97 -16.42 -1.61
C LEU A 11 -0.47 -16.24 -1.92
N LEU A 12 0.41 -16.85 -1.13
CA LEU A 12 1.87 -16.82 -1.34
C LEU A 12 2.37 -17.89 -2.32
N SER A 13 1.54 -18.87 -2.68
CA SER A 13 1.91 -19.98 -3.58
C SER A 13 1.46 -19.79 -5.03
N ALA A 14 1.09 -18.58 -5.45
CA ALA A 14 0.82 -18.27 -6.87
C ALA A 14 2.12 -18.32 -7.67
N THR A 15 2.54 -19.53 -8.03
CA THR A 15 3.68 -19.82 -8.89
C THR A 15 3.51 -19.18 -10.26
N ALA A 16 4.58 -18.56 -10.74
CA ALA A 16 4.71 -18.00 -12.06
C ALA A 16 4.30 -19.00 -13.15
N SER A 17 3.16 -18.76 -13.79
CA SER A 17 2.82 -19.38 -15.08
C SER A 17 3.19 -18.39 -16.17
N ALA A 18 4.30 -18.66 -16.84
CA ALA A 18 4.68 -17.98 -18.07
C ALA A 18 3.70 -18.40 -19.17
N HIS A 19 2.73 -17.57 -19.50
CA HIS A 19 1.89 -17.72 -20.68
C HIS A 19 2.12 -16.54 -21.62
N SER A 20 2.64 -16.84 -22.79
CA SER A 20 2.90 -15.97 -23.93
C SER A 20 1.59 -15.50 -24.58
N GLY A 21 1.11 -14.33 -24.13
CA GLY A 21 0.01 -13.62 -24.78
C GLY A 21 0.17 -12.12 -24.50
N HIS A 22 0.44 -11.32 -25.53
CA HIS A 22 0.89 -9.93 -25.40
C HIS A 22 -0.08 -8.93 -24.75
N ALA A 23 -1.36 -9.26 -24.55
CA ALA A 23 -2.34 -8.39 -23.88
C ALA A 23 -2.59 -8.78 -22.41
N ASP A 24 -2.57 -10.08 -22.11
CA ASP A 24 -2.88 -10.61 -20.77
C ASP A 24 -1.72 -10.45 -19.79
N GLY A 25 -0.49 -10.36 -20.28
CA GLY A 25 0.71 -10.17 -19.45
C GLY A 25 0.68 -8.88 -18.62
N GLY A 26 0.17 -7.78 -19.16
CA GLY A 26 0.16 -6.48 -18.48
C GLY A 26 -0.70 -6.47 -17.22
N LEU A 27 -1.91 -7.00 -17.27
CA LEU A 27 -2.81 -7.08 -16.12
C LEU A 27 -2.21 -7.95 -15.01
N TRP A 28 -1.64 -9.11 -15.35
CA TRP A 28 -1.05 -10.01 -14.39
C TRP A 28 0.21 -9.42 -13.73
N HIS A 29 1.06 -8.76 -14.52
CA HIS A 29 2.21 -8.03 -13.99
C HIS A 29 1.76 -6.94 -13.02
N GLY A 30 0.74 -6.15 -13.37
CA GLY A 30 0.18 -5.13 -12.48
C GLY A 30 -0.40 -5.72 -11.20
N LEU A 31 -1.15 -6.84 -11.29
CA LEU A 31 -1.73 -7.52 -10.12
C LEU A 31 -0.67 -8.08 -9.16
N SER A 32 0.41 -8.66 -9.70
CA SER A 32 1.46 -9.28 -8.87
C SER A 32 2.45 -8.26 -8.30
N HIS A 33 2.66 -7.14 -8.98
CA HIS A 33 3.72 -6.18 -8.67
C HIS A 33 3.68 -5.61 -7.24
N PRO A 34 2.52 -5.17 -6.67
CA PRO A 34 2.46 -4.67 -5.29
C PRO A 34 2.87 -5.67 -4.21
N PHE A 35 2.96 -6.96 -4.57
CA PHE A 35 3.35 -8.03 -3.62
C PHE A 35 4.85 -8.32 -3.63
N VAL A 36 5.62 -7.70 -4.50
CA VAL A 36 7.07 -7.92 -4.61
C VAL A 36 7.84 -7.03 -3.61
N GLY A 37 7.38 -5.79 -3.39
CA GLY A 37 8.00 -4.84 -2.45
C GLY A 37 7.38 -4.91 -1.06
N LEU A 38 8.20 -5.13 -0.03
CA LEU A 38 7.73 -5.14 1.36
C LEU A 38 7.16 -3.78 1.78
N ASP A 39 7.77 -2.70 1.39
CA ASP A 39 7.35 -1.32 1.59
C ASP A 39 5.95 -1.06 1.05
N HIS A 40 5.66 -1.53 -0.16
CA HIS A 40 4.36 -1.42 -0.80
C HIS A 40 3.28 -2.20 -0.07
N ILE A 41 3.55 -3.47 0.29
CA ILE A 41 2.61 -4.27 1.08
C ILE A 41 2.30 -3.56 2.40
N LEU A 42 3.32 -3.08 3.09
CA LEU A 42 3.18 -2.41 4.37
C LEU A 42 2.41 -1.10 4.25
N ALA A 43 2.69 -0.28 3.24
CA ALA A 43 1.99 0.97 2.99
C ALA A 43 0.51 0.72 2.68
N MET A 44 0.19 -0.19 1.76
CA MET A 44 -1.20 -0.50 1.39
C MET A 44 -1.99 -1.05 2.59
N LEU A 45 -1.41 -1.97 3.36
CA LEU A 45 -2.04 -2.47 4.58
C LEU A 45 -2.25 -1.37 5.61
N ALA A 46 -1.28 -0.45 5.79
CA ALA A 46 -1.38 0.66 6.74
C ALA A 46 -2.57 1.57 6.46
N VAL A 47 -2.83 1.89 5.18
CA VAL A 47 -4.01 2.68 4.76
C VAL A 47 -5.29 1.98 5.21
N GLY A 48 -5.43 0.68 4.97
CA GLY A 48 -6.59 -0.11 5.38
C GLY A 48 -6.75 -0.18 6.90
N LEU A 49 -5.66 -0.46 7.61
CA LEU A 49 -5.61 -0.49 9.07
C LEU A 49 -6.06 0.84 9.69
N TRP A 50 -5.54 1.96 9.15
CA TRP A 50 -5.91 3.30 9.60
C TRP A 50 -7.37 3.62 9.32
N SER A 51 -7.85 3.31 8.13
CA SER A 51 -9.24 3.51 7.70
C SER A 51 -10.23 2.81 8.62
N ALA A 52 -9.91 1.59 9.06
CA ALA A 52 -10.75 0.80 9.96
C ALA A 52 -10.87 1.37 11.37
N GLN A 53 -9.96 2.27 11.79
CA GLN A 53 -10.03 2.98 13.07
C GLN A 53 -11.01 4.16 13.05
N HIS A 54 -11.50 4.53 11.87
CA HIS A 54 -12.37 5.68 11.67
C HIS A 54 -13.80 5.26 11.30
N GLN A 55 -14.74 6.21 11.47
CA GLN A 55 -16.14 6.04 11.10
C GLN A 55 -16.56 7.11 10.08
N GLY A 56 -17.74 6.96 9.52
CA GLY A 56 -18.27 7.91 8.55
C GLY A 56 -17.45 7.98 7.25
N PRO A 57 -17.45 9.13 6.58
CA PRO A 57 -16.77 9.29 5.28
C PRO A 57 -15.26 9.07 5.32
N LEU A 58 -14.60 9.43 6.42
CA LEU A 58 -13.15 9.42 6.56
C LEU A 58 -12.54 8.02 6.31
N ARG A 59 -13.26 6.96 6.69
CA ARG A 59 -12.82 5.57 6.45
C ARG A 59 -12.67 5.20 4.97
N TRP A 60 -13.38 5.90 4.07
CA TRP A 60 -13.32 5.69 2.63
C TRP A 60 -12.46 6.73 1.92
N GLN A 61 -12.35 7.93 2.48
CA GLN A 61 -11.58 9.02 1.89
C GLN A 61 -10.09 8.67 1.80
N ALA A 62 -9.50 8.07 2.83
CA ALA A 62 -8.08 7.71 2.81
C ALA A 62 -7.75 6.67 1.73
N PRO A 63 -8.41 5.50 1.63
CA PRO A 63 -8.09 4.52 0.59
C PRO A 63 -8.39 5.03 -0.82
N VAL A 64 -9.49 5.77 -1.02
CA VAL A 64 -9.83 6.32 -2.34
C VAL A 64 -8.80 7.38 -2.76
N LEU A 65 -8.49 8.32 -1.87
CA LEU A 65 -7.47 9.35 -2.14
C LEU A 65 -6.11 8.72 -2.43
N PHE A 66 -5.73 7.69 -1.65
CA PHE A 66 -4.48 6.98 -1.87
C PHE A 66 -4.44 6.35 -3.28
N LEU A 67 -5.47 5.63 -3.71
CA LEU A 67 -5.53 5.02 -5.04
C LEU A 67 -5.48 6.06 -6.17
N VAL A 68 -6.17 7.20 -6.00
CA VAL A 68 -6.14 8.30 -6.97
C VAL A 68 -4.73 8.88 -7.11
N MET A 69 -4.09 9.20 -5.98
CA MET A 69 -2.74 9.77 -5.97
C MET A 69 -1.67 8.77 -6.40
N LEU A 70 -1.86 7.48 -6.06
CA LEU A 70 -1.03 6.37 -6.53
C LEU A 70 -1.07 6.28 -8.07
N THR A 71 -2.26 6.37 -8.65
CA THR A 71 -2.44 6.37 -10.11
C THR A 71 -1.79 7.60 -10.74
N ALA A 72 -1.97 8.77 -10.14
CA ALA A 72 -1.33 10.01 -10.62
C ALA A 72 0.20 9.89 -10.61
N GLY A 73 0.78 9.39 -9.50
CA GLY A 73 2.21 9.11 -9.40
C GLY A 73 2.69 8.11 -10.45
N ALA A 74 1.94 7.02 -10.67
CA ALA A 74 2.28 6.02 -11.67
C ALA A 74 2.31 6.59 -13.10
N VAL A 75 1.35 7.45 -13.43
CA VAL A 75 1.34 8.16 -14.73
C VAL A 75 2.55 9.08 -14.85
N MET A 76 2.91 9.81 -13.80
CA MET A 76 4.11 10.67 -13.79
C MET A 76 5.39 9.84 -14.01
N GLY A 77 5.57 8.75 -13.27
CA GLY A 77 6.72 7.86 -13.41
C GLY A 77 6.80 7.24 -14.81
N PHE A 78 5.68 6.78 -15.34
CA PHE A 78 5.59 6.23 -16.69
C PHE A 78 5.97 7.26 -17.78
N GLN A 79 5.66 8.53 -17.58
CA GLN A 79 6.05 9.62 -18.48
C GLN A 79 7.51 10.05 -18.32
N GLY A 80 8.29 9.37 -17.51
CA GLY A 80 9.70 9.67 -17.27
C GLY A 80 9.95 10.78 -16.26
N SER A 81 8.93 11.24 -15.53
CA SER A 81 9.09 12.19 -14.44
C SER A 81 9.51 11.43 -13.18
N SER A 82 10.77 11.58 -12.76
CA SER A 82 11.24 11.01 -11.51
C SER A 82 11.02 12.00 -10.35
N LEU A 83 10.48 11.49 -9.25
CA LEU A 83 10.46 12.26 -8.00
C LEU A 83 11.85 12.21 -7.35
N PRO A 84 12.33 13.33 -6.77
CA PRO A 84 13.60 13.30 -6.04
C PRO A 84 13.50 12.39 -4.82
N TRP A 85 14.60 11.73 -4.47
CA TRP A 85 14.67 10.88 -3.27
C TRP A 85 13.61 9.78 -3.24
N LEU A 86 13.42 9.08 -4.38
CA LEU A 86 12.32 8.13 -4.57
C LEU A 86 12.31 7.04 -3.49
N GLU A 87 13.42 6.35 -3.29
CA GLU A 87 13.58 5.29 -2.28
C GLU A 87 13.36 5.82 -0.85
N GLN A 88 13.97 6.99 -0.54
CA GLN A 88 13.79 7.63 0.77
C GLN A 88 12.35 8.08 1.00
N GLY A 89 11.68 8.56 -0.06
CA GLY A 89 10.27 8.94 -0.01
C GLY A 89 9.37 7.76 0.31
N ILE A 90 9.60 6.62 -0.36
CA ILE A 90 8.87 5.36 -0.12
C ILE A 90 9.11 4.88 1.32
N ALA A 91 10.36 4.74 1.75
CA ALA A 91 10.71 4.28 3.08
C ALA A 91 10.15 5.20 4.18
N SER A 92 10.29 6.53 3.99
CA SER A 92 9.73 7.54 4.90
C SER A 92 8.21 7.45 4.99
N SER A 93 7.53 7.13 3.89
CA SER A 93 6.07 6.99 3.88
C SER A 93 5.59 5.83 4.76
N VAL A 94 6.28 4.68 4.74
CA VAL A 94 5.97 3.53 5.61
C VAL A 94 6.14 3.91 7.08
N LEU A 95 7.23 4.61 7.42
CA LEU A 95 7.48 5.14 8.77
C LEU A 95 6.35 6.07 9.21
N LEU A 96 6.00 7.06 8.37
CA LEU A 96 4.94 8.04 8.67
C LEU A 96 3.57 7.38 8.82
N MET A 97 3.23 6.41 8.00
CA MET A 97 1.98 5.65 8.10
C MET A 97 1.92 4.85 9.40
N GLY A 98 3.05 4.25 9.81
CA GLY A 98 3.18 3.59 11.11
C GLY A 98 2.89 4.56 12.27
N LEU A 99 3.49 5.74 12.25
CA LEU A 99 3.24 6.79 13.24
C LEU A 99 1.77 7.25 13.25
N LEU A 100 1.18 7.49 12.06
CA LEU A 100 -0.24 7.85 11.94
C LEU A 100 -1.16 6.78 12.56
N LEU A 101 -0.83 5.51 12.35
CA LEU A 101 -1.59 4.40 12.91
C LEU A 101 -1.48 4.36 14.45
N MET A 102 -0.31 4.68 15.01
CA MET A 102 -0.08 4.76 16.46
C MET A 102 -0.85 5.91 17.12
N VAL A 103 -0.81 7.10 16.53
CA VAL A 103 -1.45 8.29 17.11
C VAL A 103 -2.95 8.34 16.84
N CYS A 104 -3.43 7.56 15.89
CA CYS A 104 -4.83 7.39 15.53
C CYS A 104 -5.55 8.74 15.33
N ARG A 105 -6.52 9.06 16.22
CA ARG A 105 -7.39 10.24 16.13
C ARG A 105 -6.75 11.54 16.66
N ARG A 106 -5.48 11.54 17.06
CA ARG A 106 -4.81 12.74 17.61
C ARG A 106 -4.33 13.70 16.52
N VAL A 107 -4.27 13.25 15.28
CA VAL A 107 -3.89 14.06 14.12
C VAL A 107 -5.16 14.53 13.41
N ALA A 108 -5.16 15.78 12.97
CA ALA A 108 -6.27 16.32 12.18
C ALA A 108 -6.46 15.48 10.88
N PRO A 109 -7.71 15.14 10.52
CA PRO A 109 -7.98 14.30 9.35
C PRO A 109 -7.35 14.85 8.06
N SER A 110 -7.36 16.15 7.85
CA SER A 110 -6.75 16.81 6.70
C SER A 110 -5.25 16.57 6.60
N VAL A 111 -4.54 16.61 7.74
CA VAL A 111 -3.10 16.33 7.78
C VAL A 111 -2.83 14.86 7.46
N ALA A 112 -3.61 13.93 8.03
CA ALA A 112 -3.47 12.51 7.73
C ALA A 112 -3.74 12.22 6.25
N LEU A 113 -4.80 12.78 5.67
CA LEU A 113 -5.13 12.63 4.25
C LEU A 113 -4.03 13.20 3.35
N MET A 114 -3.47 14.36 3.70
CA MET A 114 -2.35 14.95 2.96
C MET A 114 -1.11 14.04 2.99
N LEU A 115 -0.77 13.48 4.13
CA LEU A 115 0.36 12.55 4.26
C LEU A 115 0.12 11.27 3.45
N PHE A 116 -1.09 10.71 3.45
CA PHE A 116 -1.44 9.59 2.59
C PHE A 116 -1.35 9.94 1.10
N ALA A 117 -1.82 11.12 0.70
CA ALA A 117 -1.76 11.58 -0.69
C ALA A 117 -0.30 11.72 -1.18
N LEU A 118 0.55 12.36 -0.39
CA LEU A 118 1.97 12.51 -0.69
C LEU A 118 2.65 11.13 -0.76
N SER A 119 2.44 10.27 0.23
CA SER A 119 2.98 8.91 0.24
C SER A 119 2.59 8.13 -1.00
N ALA A 120 1.32 8.23 -1.41
CA ALA A 120 0.81 7.56 -2.59
C ALA A 120 1.48 8.01 -3.89
N LEU A 121 1.83 9.31 -4.00
CA LEU A 121 2.56 9.83 -5.15
C LEU A 121 3.93 9.17 -5.30
N TRP A 122 4.71 9.03 -4.21
CA TRP A 122 6.02 8.37 -4.25
C TRP A 122 5.90 6.91 -4.65
N HIS A 123 4.98 6.16 -4.01
CA HIS A 123 4.73 4.76 -4.37
C HIS A 123 4.27 4.60 -5.82
N GLY A 124 3.36 5.47 -6.28
CA GLY A 124 2.91 5.45 -7.66
C GLY A 124 4.03 5.74 -8.66
N ALA A 125 4.84 6.78 -8.38
CA ALA A 125 5.96 7.15 -9.25
C ALA A 125 6.97 6.01 -9.41
N ALA A 126 7.30 5.29 -8.33
CA ALA A 126 8.16 4.12 -8.39
C ALA A 126 7.59 3.06 -9.34
N HIS A 127 6.33 2.70 -9.17
CA HIS A 127 5.69 1.70 -10.04
C HIS A 127 5.59 2.14 -11.50
N GLY A 128 5.41 3.44 -11.74
CA GLY A 128 5.43 3.99 -13.10
C GLY A 128 6.80 3.86 -13.76
N VAL A 129 7.88 4.08 -13.02
CA VAL A 129 9.26 3.93 -13.48
C VAL A 129 9.61 2.45 -13.72
N GLU A 130 9.17 1.56 -12.82
CA GLU A 130 9.46 0.12 -12.85
C GLU A 130 8.59 -0.67 -13.83
N MET A 131 7.61 -0.03 -14.46
CA MET A 131 6.70 -0.70 -15.38
C MET A 131 7.47 -1.26 -16.58
N PRO A 132 7.32 -2.56 -16.90
CA PRO A 132 7.98 -3.17 -18.06
C PRO A 132 7.52 -2.51 -19.37
N THR A 133 8.45 -2.15 -20.24
CA THR A 133 8.17 -1.49 -21.52
C THR A 133 7.42 -2.39 -22.52
N ALA A 134 7.47 -3.71 -22.32
CA ALA A 134 6.84 -4.70 -23.20
C ALA A 134 5.37 -4.95 -22.91
N VAL A 135 4.78 -4.33 -21.86
CA VAL A 135 3.38 -4.56 -21.47
C VAL A 135 2.51 -3.32 -21.70
N SER A 136 1.20 -3.54 -21.84
CA SER A 136 0.25 -2.43 -21.91
C SER A 136 0.17 -1.68 -20.57
N GLY A 137 0.51 -0.39 -20.57
CA GLY A 137 0.45 0.46 -19.39
C GLY A 137 -0.95 0.55 -18.77
N LEU A 138 -2.00 0.53 -19.61
CA LEU A 138 -3.38 0.53 -19.12
C LEU A 138 -3.72 -0.76 -18.36
N HIS A 139 -3.40 -1.94 -18.93
CA HIS A 139 -3.67 -3.21 -18.27
C HIS A 139 -2.84 -3.36 -16.99
N TYR A 140 -1.57 -2.97 -17.03
CA TYR A 140 -0.72 -2.92 -15.85
C TYR A 140 -1.31 -2.02 -14.76
N GLY A 141 -1.69 -0.78 -15.10
CA GLY A 141 -2.29 0.18 -14.15
C GLY A 141 -3.58 -0.34 -13.52
N ILE A 142 -4.46 -0.96 -14.30
CA ILE A 142 -5.70 -1.59 -13.78
C ILE A 142 -5.35 -2.70 -12.78
N GLY A 143 -4.46 -3.62 -13.13
CA GLY A 143 -4.04 -4.70 -12.24
C GLY A 143 -3.43 -4.17 -10.95
N PHE A 144 -2.55 -3.19 -11.05
CA PHE A 144 -1.88 -2.54 -9.93
C PHE A 144 -2.86 -1.87 -8.95
N VAL A 145 -3.81 -1.09 -9.47
CA VAL A 145 -4.83 -0.43 -8.64
C VAL A 145 -5.75 -1.45 -7.96
N LEU A 146 -6.14 -2.51 -8.67
CA LEU A 146 -6.97 -3.57 -8.10
C LEU A 146 -6.23 -4.31 -6.97
N ALA A 147 -4.97 -4.67 -7.16
CA ALA A 147 -4.16 -5.32 -6.13
C ALA A 147 -3.98 -4.42 -4.90
N SER A 148 -3.70 -3.12 -5.11
CA SER A 148 -3.60 -2.12 -4.05
C SER A 148 -4.91 -1.98 -3.26
N ALA A 149 -6.05 -1.94 -3.96
CA ALA A 149 -7.37 -1.90 -3.33
C ALA A 149 -7.64 -3.16 -2.48
N VAL A 150 -7.25 -4.33 -2.96
CA VAL A 150 -7.34 -5.60 -2.20
C VAL A 150 -6.49 -5.52 -0.92
N LEU A 151 -5.26 -5.03 -1.00
CA LEU A 151 -4.40 -4.85 0.18
C LEU A 151 -4.98 -3.85 1.17
N HIS A 152 -5.58 -2.73 0.71
CA HIS A 152 -6.34 -1.82 1.58
C HIS A 152 -7.49 -2.56 2.29
N GLY A 153 -8.26 -3.36 1.54
CA GLY A 153 -9.35 -4.18 2.07
C GLY A 153 -8.87 -5.18 3.12
N LEU A 154 -7.75 -5.85 2.87
CA LEU A 154 -7.13 -6.80 3.81
C LEU A 154 -6.72 -6.10 5.11
N GLY A 155 -6.06 -4.95 5.04
CA GLY A 155 -5.71 -4.14 6.20
C GLY A 155 -6.95 -3.72 7.00
N PHE A 156 -8.00 -3.28 6.31
CA PHE A 156 -9.28 -2.91 6.93
C PHE A 156 -9.91 -4.08 7.68
N VAL A 157 -10.06 -5.23 7.03
CA VAL A 157 -10.63 -6.45 7.63
C VAL A 157 -9.79 -6.93 8.80
N LEU A 158 -8.46 -6.92 8.66
CA LEU A 158 -7.54 -7.32 9.72
C LEU A 158 -7.75 -6.48 10.97
N MET A 159 -7.75 -5.15 10.86
CA MET A 159 -8.00 -4.25 12.00
C MET A 159 -9.36 -4.51 12.65
N ARG A 160 -10.41 -4.66 11.84
CA ARG A 160 -11.77 -4.92 12.35
C ARG A 160 -11.87 -6.25 13.10
N SER A 161 -11.22 -7.30 12.58
CA SER A 161 -11.21 -8.64 13.20
C SER A 161 -10.47 -8.65 14.53
N LEU A 162 -9.36 -7.91 14.62
CA LEU A 162 -8.58 -7.79 15.84
C LEU A 162 -9.27 -6.89 16.87
N ALA A 163 -9.89 -5.79 16.44
CA ALA A 163 -10.60 -4.86 17.30
C ALA A 163 -11.82 -5.47 18.02
N GLY A 164 -12.36 -6.57 17.52
CA GLY A 164 -13.40 -7.35 18.20
C GLY A 164 -12.91 -8.09 19.47
N ARG A 165 -11.57 -8.19 19.68
CA ARG A 165 -10.94 -8.91 20.80
C ARG A 165 -10.14 -8.02 21.73
N SER A 166 -9.76 -6.84 21.29
CA SER A 166 -8.94 -5.89 22.06
C SER A 166 -9.25 -4.46 21.64
N PRO A 167 -8.97 -3.44 22.46
CA PRO A 167 -9.19 -2.05 22.07
C PRO A 167 -8.46 -1.70 20.77
N ALA A 168 -9.18 -1.21 19.76
CA ALA A 168 -8.62 -0.87 18.44
C ALA A 168 -7.42 0.08 18.53
N VAL A 169 -7.40 0.95 19.55
CA VAL A 169 -6.27 1.87 19.82
C VAL A 169 -5.00 1.12 20.19
N LEU A 170 -5.10 0.07 21.02
CA LEU A 170 -3.93 -0.74 21.42
C LEU A 170 -3.38 -1.48 20.21
N ILE A 171 -4.25 -2.10 19.42
CA ILE A 171 -3.86 -2.81 18.19
C ILE A 171 -3.19 -1.84 17.22
N GLY A 172 -3.78 -0.66 17.01
CA GLY A 172 -3.20 0.38 16.18
C GLY A 172 -1.80 0.81 16.62
N ARG A 173 -1.57 0.92 17.95
CA ARG A 173 -0.24 1.25 18.48
C ARG A 173 0.78 0.14 18.25
N VAL A 174 0.40 -1.11 18.46
CA VAL A 174 1.32 -2.26 18.28
C VAL A 174 1.68 -2.43 16.80
N LEU A 175 0.67 -2.46 15.91
CA LEU A 175 0.89 -2.59 14.48
C LEU A 175 1.59 -1.36 13.89
N GLY A 176 1.20 -0.17 14.35
CA GLY A 176 1.84 1.08 13.94
C GLY A 176 3.29 1.15 14.39
N GLY A 177 3.59 0.70 15.61
CA GLY A 177 4.96 0.60 16.11
C GLY A 177 5.83 -0.33 15.25
N GLY A 178 5.31 -1.50 14.89
CA GLY A 178 5.98 -2.42 13.97
C GLY A 178 6.25 -1.79 12.60
N LEU A 179 5.25 -1.13 12.01
CA LEU A 179 5.40 -0.41 10.74
C LEU A 179 6.42 0.73 10.84
N THR A 180 6.43 1.48 11.95
CA THR A 180 7.40 2.56 12.16
C THR A 180 8.82 2.03 12.21
N VAL A 181 9.05 0.91 12.92
CA VAL A 181 10.36 0.26 12.97
C VAL A 181 10.77 -0.25 11.59
N CYS A 182 9.87 -0.93 10.88
CA CYS A 182 10.14 -1.40 9.51
C CYS A 182 10.48 -0.24 8.57
N GLY A 183 9.68 0.83 8.56
CA GLY A 183 9.93 2.00 7.72
C GLY A 183 11.23 2.72 8.08
N GLY A 184 11.55 2.83 9.38
CA GLY A 184 12.82 3.37 9.84
C GLY A 184 14.03 2.53 9.42
N THR A 185 13.89 1.21 9.44
CA THR A 185 14.95 0.29 8.96
C THR A 185 15.13 0.42 7.45
N LEU A 186 14.02 0.43 6.68
CA LEU A 186 14.08 0.65 5.23
C LEU A 186 14.76 1.97 4.90
N LEU A 187 14.40 3.05 5.60
CA LEU A 187 15.01 4.38 5.38
C LEU A 187 16.51 4.36 5.67
N ALA A 188 16.94 3.71 6.74
CA ALA A 188 18.35 3.57 7.08
C ALA A 188 19.17 2.78 6.03
N LEU A 189 18.52 1.91 5.26
CA LEU A 189 19.15 1.15 4.17
C LEU A 189 19.27 1.95 2.85
N THR A 190 18.58 3.09 2.73
CA THR A 190 18.63 3.97 1.54
C THR A 190 19.61 5.14 1.69
N VAL A 191 20.24 5.30 2.85
CA VAL A 191 21.23 6.34 3.17
C VAL A 191 22.62 5.73 3.22
#